data_572a4a525247df5944e5a7439a8be104
#
_entry.id   572a4a525247df5944e5a7439a8be104
#
_cell.length_a   1.000
_cell.length_b   1.000
_cell.length_c   1.000
_cell.angle_alpha   90.00
_cell.angle_beta   90.00
_cell.angle_gamma   90.00
#
_symmetry.space_group_name_H-M   'P 1'
#
loop_
_entity.id
_entity.type
_entity.pdbx_description
1 polymer ?
#
loop_
_entity_poly.entity_id
_entity_poly.type
_entity_poly.pdbx_seq_one_letter_code
_entity_poly.pdbx_strand_id
1 'polypeptide(L)'
;KGFAKTTISDIVSDAGLAKGTFYLYFKDKYDLRDKLIAHKAGQLFADAHHALLDQKFNSFEDQIIAVADYIIGRLNDDHGLLTFISKNLSWGIFKTAFENTLPDESLQSYDYIFEQMKKNSYVCPEPELMLFTIIELVGSTCYSCILYGQPVSVEEYLPYLHTVIRQILAGFLVQQPAQIGTKNVS
;
A
#
# COMPACT_ATOMS: atom_id res chain seq x y z
N LYS A 1 27.05 -0.38 -6.76
CA LYS A 1 27.71 0.55 -5.79
C LYS A 1 26.72 1.20 -4.80
N GLY A 2 25.47 0.87 -4.87
CA GLY A 2 24.38 1.35 -4.03
C GLY A 2 23.96 2.79 -4.34
N PHE A 3 22.73 3.15 -3.94
CA PHE A 3 22.12 4.46 -4.27
C PHE A 3 22.97 5.66 -3.81
N ALA A 4 23.55 5.59 -2.62
CA ALA A 4 24.34 6.69 -2.07
C ALA A 4 25.52 7.09 -2.99
N LYS A 5 26.20 6.10 -3.58
CA LYS A 5 27.37 6.29 -4.45
C LYS A 5 27.03 6.39 -5.94
N THR A 6 25.76 6.24 -6.32
CA THR A 6 25.31 6.37 -7.70
C THR A 6 25.10 7.84 -8.04
N THR A 7 25.71 8.30 -9.14
CA THR A 7 25.58 9.67 -9.65
C THR A 7 24.53 9.74 -10.77
N ILE A 8 24.03 10.95 -11.06
CA ILE A 8 23.13 11.16 -12.22
C ILE A 8 23.84 10.76 -13.51
N SER A 9 25.15 11.01 -13.62
CA SER A 9 25.93 10.62 -14.80
C SER A 9 25.97 9.08 -14.97
N ASP A 10 26.06 8.32 -13.87
CA ASP A 10 25.98 6.87 -13.93
C ASP A 10 24.62 6.41 -14.44
N ILE A 11 23.53 7.01 -13.90
CA ILE A 11 22.15 6.65 -14.24
C ILE A 11 21.88 6.89 -15.74
N VAL A 12 22.21 8.08 -16.25
CA VAL A 12 21.94 8.42 -17.65
C VAL A 12 22.86 7.64 -18.62
N SER A 13 24.09 7.36 -18.21
CA SER A 13 25.01 6.52 -18.99
C SER A 13 24.46 5.09 -19.13
N ASP A 14 23.96 4.51 -18.06
CA ASP A 14 23.37 3.17 -18.06
C ASP A 14 22.08 3.12 -18.88
N ALA A 15 21.28 4.19 -18.82
CA ALA A 15 20.05 4.33 -19.61
C ALA A 15 20.28 4.74 -21.07
N GLY A 16 21.50 5.03 -21.50
CA GLY A 16 21.82 5.52 -22.86
C GLY A 16 21.27 6.92 -23.14
N LEU A 17 21.10 7.77 -22.11
CA LEU A 17 20.50 9.09 -22.21
C LEU A 17 21.50 10.21 -21.97
N ALA A 18 21.19 11.42 -22.49
CA ALA A 18 21.95 12.62 -22.17
C ALA A 18 21.55 13.15 -20.77
N LYS A 19 22.52 13.73 -20.04
CA LYS A 19 22.26 14.32 -18.72
C LYS A 19 21.18 15.40 -18.72
N GLY A 20 21.07 16.17 -19.81
CA GLY A 20 20.01 17.17 -19.99
C GLY A 20 18.61 16.55 -19.99
N THR A 21 18.46 15.36 -20.59
CA THR A 21 17.19 14.62 -20.61
C THR A 21 16.73 14.25 -19.20
N PHE A 22 17.65 13.88 -18.32
CA PHE A 22 17.32 13.59 -16.93
C PHE A 22 16.62 14.77 -16.25
N TYR A 23 17.16 15.98 -16.40
CA TYR A 23 16.65 17.17 -15.74
C TYR A 23 15.33 17.71 -16.32
N LEU A 24 14.86 17.17 -17.46
CA LEU A 24 13.51 17.45 -17.96
C LEU A 24 12.43 16.77 -17.11
N TYR A 25 12.77 15.64 -16.46
CA TYR A 25 11.82 14.79 -15.74
C TYR A 25 12.03 14.75 -14.22
N PHE A 26 13.29 14.94 -13.78
CA PHE A 26 13.68 14.76 -12.38
C PHE A 26 14.56 15.92 -11.92
N LYS A 27 14.28 16.43 -10.71
CA LYS A 27 15.08 17.51 -10.08
C LYS A 27 16.49 17.01 -9.72
N ASP A 28 16.55 15.81 -9.13
CA ASP A 28 17.77 15.15 -8.73
C ASP A 28 17.55 13.63 -8.59
N LYS A 29 18.56 12.88 -8.15
CA LYS A 29 18.46 11.43 -7.98
C LYS A 29 17.48 11.01 -6.87
N TYR A 30 17.20 11.87 -5.90
CA TYR A 30 16.26 11.59 -4.83
C TYR A 30 14.82 11.71 -5.35
N ASP A 31 14.53 12.72 -6.17
CA ASP A 31 13.24 12.86 -6.87
C ASP A 31 12.96 11.64 -7.77
N LEU A 32 13.96 11.17 -8.53
CA LEU A 32 13.86 9.92 -9.28
C LEU A 32 13.55 8.73 -8.38
N ARG A 33 14.29 8.58 -7.28
CA ARG A 33 14.09 7.49 -6.31
C ARG A 33 12.66 7.51 -5.77
N ASP A 34 12.19 8.66 -5.32
CA ASP A 34 10.88 8.80 -4.67
C ASP A 34 9.75 8.51 -5.66
N LYS A 35 9.88 8.95 -6.92
CA LYS A 35 8.95 8.59 -8.01
C LYS A 35 8.96 7.09 -8.34
N LEU A 36 10.14 6.46 -8.33
CA LEU A 36 10.25 5.00 -8.54
C LEU A 36 9.61 4.22 -7.40
N ILE A 37 9.78 4.66 -6.16
CA ILE A 37 9.15 4.02 -4.98
C ILE A 37 7.64 4.16 -5.08
N ALA A 38 7.13 5.37 -5.37
CA ALA A 38 5.71 5.62 -5.55
C ALA A 38 5.13 4.72 -6.67
N HIS A 39 5.81 4.64 -7.80
CA HIS A 39 5.39 3.78 -8.91
C HIS A 39 5.37 2.29 -8.53
N LYS A 40 6.41 1.79 -7.87
CA LYS A 40 6.48 0.38 -7.43
C LYS A 40 5.46 0.05 -6.34
N ALA A 41 5.25 0.95 -5.39
CA ALA A 41 4.20 0.79 -4.39
C ALA A 41 2.80 0.77 -5.06
N GLY A 42 2.53 1.71 -5.97
CA GLY A 42 1.28 1.72 -6.74
C GLY A 42 1.05 0.43 -7.53
N GLN A 43 2.09 -0.11 -8.19
CA GLN A 43 2.01 -1.40 -8.89
C GLN A 43 1.62 -2.54 -7.95
N LEU A 44 2.20 -2.62 -6.74
CA LEU A 44 1.86 -3.67 -5.77
C LEU A 44 0.37 -3.63 -5.37
N PHE A 45 -0.19 -2.43 -5.17
CA PHE A 45 -1.62 -2.29 -4.85
C PHE A 45 -2.51 -2.61 -6.05
N ALA A 46 -2.14 -2.18 -7.25
CA ALA A 46 -2.86 -2.52 -8.47
C ALA A 46 -2.86 -4.04 -8.71
N ASP A 47 -1.70 -4.69 -8.59
CA ASP A 47 -1.57 -6.14 -8.73
C ASP A 47 -2.41 -6.89 -7.68
N ALA A 48 -2.42 -6.41 -6.41
CA ALA A 48 -3.26 -6.97 -5.37
C ALA A 48 -4.76 -6.83 -5.71
N HIS A 49 -5.16 -5.65 -6.17
CA HIS A 49 -6.54 -5.41 -6.59
C HIS A 49 -6.96 -6.38 -7.70
N HIS A 50 -6.16 -6.49 -8.77
CA HIS A 50 -6.44 -7.39 -9.88
C HIS A 50 -6.51 -8.86 -9.45
N ALA A 51 -5.59 -9.30 -8.60
CA ALA A 51 -5.55 -10.68 -8.13
C ALA A 51 -6.75 -11.05 -7.24
N LEU A 52 -7.38 -10.07 -6.60
CA LEU A 52 -8.47 -10.25 -5.65
C LEU A 52 -9.85 -9.87 -6.20
N LEU A 53 -9.94 -9.37 -7.45
CA LEU A 53 -11.18 -8.85 -8.06
C LEU A 53 -12.36 -9.85 -8.01
N ASP A 54 -12.10 -11.11 -8.31
CA ASP A 54 -13.13 -12.16 -8.39
C ASP A 54 -13.33 -12.90 -7.05
N GLN A 55 -12.57 -12.53 -6.02
CA GLN A 55 -12.71 -13.16 -4.71
C GLN A 55 -13.87 -12.56 -3.92
N LYS A 56 -14.63 -13.46 -3.26
CA LYS A 56 -15.68 -13.05 -2.33
C LYS A 56 -15.14 -13.05 -0.91
N PHE A 57 -15.26 -11.94 -0.24
CA PHE A 57 -14.88 -11.79 1.15
C PHE A 57 -16.12 -11.77 2.04
N ASN A 58 -16.00 -12.35 3.24
CA ASN A 58 -17.09 -12.37 4.21
C ASN A 58 -17.26 -11.02 4.93
N SER A 59 -16.19 -10.22 4.98
CA SER A 59 -16.16 -8.92 5.64
C SER A 59 -15.17 -7.97 4.95
N PHE A 60 -15.29 -6.69 5.25
CA PHE A 60 -14.33 -5.67 4.83
C PHE A 60 -12.93 -5.94 5.42
N GLU A 61 -12.87 -6.41 6.67
CA GLU A 61 -11.63 -6.76 7.34
C GLU A 61 -10.90 -7.90 6.64
N ASP A 62 -11.63 -8.93 6.18
CA ASP A 62 -11.05 -10.04 5.41
C ASP A 62 -10.46 -9.56 4.09
N GLN A 63 -11.11 -8.59 3.45
CA GLN A 63 -10.61 -8.00 2.21
C GLN A 63 -9.31 -7.21 2.45
N ILE A 64 -9.24 -6.39 3.50
CA ILE A 64 -8.01 -5.64 3.85
C ILE A 64 -6.86 -6.60 4.17
N ILE A 65 -7.14 -7.66 4.93
CA ILE A 65 -6.14 -8.68 5.26
C ILE A 65 -5.65 -9.39 3.98
N ALA A 66 -6.55 -9.76 3.07
CA ALA A 66 -6.15 -10.40 1.81
C ALA A 66 -5.24 -9.51 0.95
N VAL A 67 -5.52 -8.19 0.90
CA VAL A 67 -4.63 -7.22 0.23
C VAL A 67 -3.26 -7.17 0.91
N ALA A 68 -3.23 -7.13 2.24
CA ALA A 68 -1.97 -7.13 3.00
C ALA A 68 -1.18 -8.43 2.75
N ASP A 69 -1.83 -9.58 2.81
CA ASP A 69 -1.19 -10.89 2.56
C ASP A 69 -0.62 -10.99 1.16
N TYR A 70 -1.35 -10.52 0.14
CA TYR A 70 -0.85 -10.49 -1.23
C TYR A 70 0.44 -9.66 -1.33
N ILE A 71 0.42 -8.44 -0.79
CA ILE A 71 1.58 -7.53 -0.82
C ILE A 71 2.75 -8.14 -0.04
N ILE A 72 2.51 -8.68 1.14
CA ILE A 72 3.54 -9.33 1.97
C ILE A 72 4.16 -10.52 1.21
N GLY A 73 3.34 -11.36 0.57
CA GLY A 73 3.81 -12.47 -0.25
C GLY A 73 4.72 -11.99 -1.39
N ARG A 74 4.32 -10.95 -2.13
CA ARG A 74 5.15 -10.37 -3.20
C ARG A 74 6.48 -9.81 -2.69
N LEU A 75 6.47 -9.17 -1.51
CA LEU A 75 7.68 -8.65 -0.88
C LEU A 75 8.56 -9.76 -0.29
N ASN A 76 7.98 -10.88 0.14
CA ASN A 76 8.71 -12.06 0.57
C ASN A 76 9.41 -12.78 -0.61
N ASP A 77 8.78 -12.75 -1.78
CA ASP A 77 9.36 -13.33 -3.00
C ASP A 77 10.47 -12.44 -3.61
N ASP A 78 10.45 -11.12 -3.36
CA ASP A 78 11.43 -10.16 -3.89
C ASP A 78 12.01 -9.28 -2.77
N HIS A 79 13.07 -9.78 -2.14
CA HIS A 79 13.80 -9.05 -1.09
C HIS A 79 14.46 -7.75 -1.60
N GLY A 80 14.76 -7.66 -2.90
CA GLY A 80 15.26 -6.43 -3.53
C GLY A 80 14.19 -5.34 -3.51
N LEU A 81 12.98 -5.67 -3.92
CA LEU A 81 11.82 -4.80 -3.89
C LEU A 81 11.47 -4.40 -2.45
N LEU A 82 11.44 -5.36 -1.52
CA LEU A 82 11.21 -5.10 -0.10
C LEU A 82 12.20 -4.08 0.45
N THR A 83 13.51 -4.30 0.22
CA THR A 83 14.55 -3.39 0.72
C THR A 83 14.45 -2.01 0.09
N PHE A 84 14.12 -1.94 -1.20
CA PHE A 84 13.97 -0.68 -1.93
C PHE A 84 12.80 0.15 -1.40
N ILE A 85 11.64 -0.48 -1.21
CA ILE A 85 10.43 0.20 -0.72
C ILE A 85 10.58 0.54 0.77
N SER A 86 10.83 -0.43 1.64
CA SER A 86 10.73 -0.27 3.09
C SER A 86 11.69 0.76 3.68
N LYS A 87 12.89 0.92 3.10
CA LYS A 87 13.87 1.91 3.58
C LYS A 87 13.54 3.35 3.22
N ASN A 88 12.68 3.57 2.25
CA ASN A 88 12.50 4.87 1.62
C ASN A 88 11.04 5.29 1.49
N LEU A 89 10.09 4.38 1.76
CA LEU A 89 8.67 4.69 1.71
C LEU A 89 8.32 5.59 2.90
N SER A 90 7.97 6.82 2.62
CA SER A 90 7.32 7.73 3.58
C SER A 90 5.83 7.83 3.26
N TRP A 91 5.05 8.30 4.23
CA TRP A 91 3.61 8.52 4.00
C TRP A 91 3.34 9.42 2.77
N GLY A 92 4.14 10.47 2.56
CA GLY A 92 3.99 11.34 1.39
C GLY A 92 4.22 10.63 0.06
N ILE A 93 5.22 9.74 -0.01
CA ILE A 93 5.49 8.91 -1.20
C ILE A 93 4.36 7.90 -1.40
N PHE A 94 3.88 7.26 -0.31
CA PHE A 94 2.77 6.34 -0.35
C PHE A 94 1.49 7.02 -0.86
N LYS A 95 1.15 8.21 -0.33
CA LYS A 95 0.00 9.00 -0.78
C LYS A 95 0.08 9.31 -2.28
N THR A 96 1.27 9.72 -2.76
CA THR A 96 1.52 9.95 -4.18
C THR A 96 1.33 8.67 -5.02
N ALA A 97 1.75 7.51 -4.49
CA ALA A 97 1.53 6.22 -5.15
C ALA A 97 0.04 5.91 -5.32
N PHE A 98 -0.76 6.17 -4.29
CA PHE A 98 -2.19 5.95 -4.30
C PHE A 98 -2.96 6.92 -5.20
N GLU A 99 -2.58 8.19 -5.22
CA GLU A 99 -3.23 9.23 -6.02
C GLU A 99 -2.92 9.13 -7.51
N ASN A 100 -1.73 8.62 -7.87
CA ASN A 100 -1.23 8.56 -9.24
C ASN A 100 -1.27 7.15 -9.86
N THR A 101 -1.91 6.19 -9.22
CA THR A 101 -2.02 4.84 -9.78
C THR A 101 -2.96 4.85 -10.97
N LEU A 102 -2.37 5.04 -12.15
CA LEU A 102 -2.86 4.88 -13.53
C LEU A 102 -4.09 5.72 -13.94
N PRO A 103 -3.94 6.56 -14.99
CA PRO A 103 -5.01 7.44 -15.50
C PRO A 103 -6.18 6.72 -16.14
N ASP A 104 -6.12 5.41 -16.35
CA ASP A 104 -7.06 4.68 -17.21
C ASP A 104 -7.86 3.57 -16.49
N GLU A 105 -7.61 3.32 -15.22
CA GLU A 105 -8.42 2.39 -14.44
C GLU A 105 -9.19 3.15 -13.36
N SER A 106 -10.48 3.25 -13.58
CA SER A 106 -11.56 3.94 -12.86
C SER A 106 -11.74 3.59 -11.37
N LEU A 107 -10.68 3.26 -10.67
CA LEU A 107 -10.65 3.04 -9.24
C LEU A 107 -9.39 3.69 -8.69
N GLN A 108 -9.49 4.96 -8.35
CA GLN A 108 -8.57 5.54 -7.39
C GLN A 108 -8.63 4.63 -6.16
N SER A 109 -7.49 4.06 -5.77
CA SER A 109 -7.45 2.98 -4.75
C SER A 109 -8.10 3.41 -3.42
N TYR A 110 -8.09 4.71 -3.11
CA TYR A 110 -8.85 5.30 -2.00
C TYR A 110 -10.36 5.15 -2.19
N ASP A 111 -10.89 5.55 -3.35
CA ASP A 111 -12.33 5.51 -3.61
C ASP A 111 -12.86 4.07 -3.56
N TYR A 112 -12.06 3.10 -4.04
CA TYR A 112 -12.42 1.69 -3.91
C TYR A 112 -12.53 1.24 -2.45
N ILE A 113 -11.55 1.56 -1.61
CA ILE A 113 -11.58 1.23 -0.18
C ILE A 113 -12.81 1.89 0.49
N PHE A 114 -13.08 3.16 0.18
CA PHE A 114 -14.23 3.89 0.72
C PHE A 114 -15.57 3.29 0.25
N GLU A 115 -15.68 2.89 -1.02
CA GLU A 115 -16.86 2.23 -1.53
C GLU A 115 -17.09 0.87 -0.86
N GLN A 116 -16.03 0.09 -0.61
CA GLN A 116 -16.15 -1.17 0.13
C GLN A 116 -16.56 -0.94 1.60
N MET A 117 -16.03 0.08 2.26
CA MET A 117 -16.50 0.44 3.61
C MET A 117 -17.98 0.80 3.60
N LYS A 118 -18.45 1.65 2.67
CA LYS A 118 -19.86 2.02 2.55
C LYS A 118 -20.75 0.79 2.27
N LYS A 119 -20.35 -0.10 1.38
CA LYS A 119 -21.09 -1.33 1.08
C LYS A 119 -21.27 -2.22 2.30
N ASN A 120 -20.30 -2.21 3.22
CA ASN A 120 -20.35 -2.96 4.48
C ASN A 120 -20.97 -2.14 5.64
N SER A 121 -21.60 -1.01 5.36
CA SER A 121 -22.21 -0.14 6.36
C SER A 121 -21.23 0.41 7.40
N TYR A 122 -19.98 0.61 7.02
CA TYR A 122 -18.97 1.27 7.84
C TYR A 122 -18.75 2.72 7.45
N VAL A 123 -18.46 3.54 8.45
CA VAL A 123 -17.89 4.89 8.30
C VAL A 123 -16.56 4.91 9.01
N CYS A 124 -15.56 5.47 8.38
CA CYS A 124 -14.27 5.76 9.01
C CYS A 124 -14.10 7.27 9.11
N PRO A 125 -14.12 7.87 10.31
CA PRO A 125 -13.91 9.30 10.47
C PRO A 125 -12.52 9.76 10.03
N GLU A 126 -11.49 8.93 10.24
CA GLU A 126 -10.08 9.25 9.99
C GLU A 126 -9.41 8.16 9.11
N PRO A 127 -9.82 8.03 7.85
CA PRO A 127 -9.38 6.94 6.99
C PRO A 127 -7.89 7.03 6.62
N GLU A 128 -7.34 8.23 6.48
CA GLU A 128 -5.89 8.41 6.27
C GLU A 128 -5.07 7.88 7.45
N LEU A 129 -5.49 8.17 8.69
CA LEU A 129 -4.79 7.69 9.88
C LEU A 129 -4.91 6.17 10.03
N MET A 130 -6.04 5.59 9.67
CA MET A 130 -6.25 4.15 9.65
C MET A 130 -5.28 3.47 8.69
N LEU A 131 -5.24 3.92 7.44
CA LEU A 131 -4.35 3.37 6.42
C LEU A 131 -2.88 3.57 6.78
N PHE A 132 -2.50 4.77 7.22
CA PHE A 132 -1.17 5.06 7.72
C PHE A 132 -0.74 4.07 8.80
N THR A 133 -1.60 3.84 9.80
CA THR A 133 -1.30 2.94 10.92
C THR A 133 -1.08 1.50 10.44
N ILE A 134 -1.92 1.00 9.54
CA ILE A 134 -1.79 -0.36 8.99
C ILE A 134 -0.50 -0.49 8.16
N ILE A 135 -0.22 0.48 7.30
CA ILE A 135 0.94 0.43 6.40
C ILE A 135 2.25 0.49 7.16
N GLU A 136 2.36 1.40 8.14
CA GLU A 136 3.57 1.50 8.98
C GLU A 136 3.77 0.23 9.81
N LEU A 137 2.70 -0.33 10.38
CA LEU A 137 2.77 -1.59 11.10
C LEU A 137 3.28 -2.71 10.20
N VAL A 138 2.62 -2.95 9.07
CA VAL A 138 2.97 -4.02 8.11
C VAL A 138 4.38 -3.80 7.58
N GLY A 139 4.70 -2.59 7.11
CA GLY A 139 5.99 -2.28 6.52
C GLY A 139 7.15 -2.49 7.48
N SER A 140 7.01 -2.08 8.74
CA SER A 140 8.06 -2.22 9.75
C SER A 140 8.22 -3.65 10.26
N THR A 141 7.12 -4.30 10.63
CA THR A 141 7.16 -5.63 11.25
C THR A 141 7.50 -6.73 10.25
N CYS A 142 6.87 -6.72 9.07
CA CYS A 142 7.15 -7.72 8.04
C CYS A 142 8.57 -7.59 7.47
N TYR A 143 9.13 -6.38 7.39
CA TYR A 143 10.52 -6.20 6.99
C TYR A 143 11.49 -7.03 7.84
N SER A 144 11.35 -7.00 9.16
CA SER A 144 12.19 -7.76 10.08
C SER A 144 11.94 -9.27 9.98
N CYS A 145 10.68 -9.67 9.88
CA CYS A 145 10.31 -11.08 9.76
C CYS A 145 10.81 -11.69 8.44
N ILE A 146 10.67 -10.97 7.33
CA ILE A 146 11.08 -11.46 6.00
C ILE A 146 12.60 -11.51 5.86
N LEU A 147 13.32 -10.42 6.18
CA LEU A 147 14.75 -10.35 5.91
C LEU A 147 15.62 -11.07 6.95
N TYR A 148 15.16 -11.11 8.19
CA TYR A 148 15.99 -11.61 9.31
C TYR A 148 15.37 -12.79 10.05
N GLY A 149 14.11 -13.15 9.76
CA GLY A 149 13.37 -14.17 10.51
C GLY A 149 13.20 -13.79 11.99
N GLN A 150 13.11 -12.49 12.30
CA GLN A 150 13.11 -12.00 13.68
C GLN A 150 11.90 -11.08 13.96
N PRO A 151 11.26 -11.23 15.13
CA PRO A 151 11.51 -12.24 16.17
C PRO A 151 11.13 -13.67 15.76
N VAL A 152 10.33 -13.82 14.70
CA VAL A 152 9.88 -15.08 14.09
C VAL A 152 9.86 -14.93 12.56
N SER A 153 9.66 -16.03 11.81
CA SER A 153 9.44 -15.98 10.37
C SER A 153 8.15 -15.20 10.02
N VAL A 154 8.03 -14.76 8.77
CA VAL A 154 6.81 -14.04 8.34
C VAL A 154 5.59 -14.95 8.41
N GLU A 155 5.73 -16.22 8.08
CA GLU A 155 4.65 -17.21 8.15
C GLU A 155 4.12 -17.40 9.57
N GLU A 156 5.02 -17.45 10.55
CA GLU A 156 4.64 -17.53 11.97
C GLU A 156 4.02 -16.23 12.48
N TYR A 157 4.40 -15.08 11.91
CA TYR A 157 3.91 -13.77 12.31
C TYR A 157 2.52 -13.44 11.77
N LEU A 158 2.19 -13.87 10.55
CA LEU A 158 0.94 -13.51 9.86
C LEU A 158 -0.33 -13.67 10.73
N PRO A 159 -0.57 -14.75 11.50
CA PRO A 159 -1.78 -14.86 12.31
C PRO A 159 -1.91 -13.76 13.38
N TYR A 160 -0.79 -13.33 13.95
CA TYR A 160 -0.77 -12.21 14.91
C TYR A 160 -1.04 -10.88 14.22
N LEU A 161 -0.42 -10.66 13.05
CA LEU A 161 -0.65 -9.47 12.24
C LEU A 161 -2.13 -9.33 11.84
N HIS A 162 -2.77 -10.41 11.39
CA HIS A 162 -4.20 -10.41 11.07
C HIS A 162 -5.05 -9.97 12.26
N THR A 163 -4.73 -10.48 13.45
CA THR A 163 -5.43 -10.09 14.69
C THR A 163 -5.28 -8.60 14.96
N VAL A 164 -4.07 -8.07 14.83
CA VAL A 164 -3.81 -6.65 15.09
C VAL A 164 -4.46 -5.75 14.04
N ILE A 165 -4.44 -6.14 12.75
CA ILE A 165 -5.15 -5.40 11.70
C ILE A 165 -6.64 -5.32 12.01
N ARG A 166 -7.29 -6.42 12.41
CA ARG A 166 -8.70 -6.40 12.83
C ARG A 166 -8.96 -5.46 14.01
N GLN A 167 -8.05 -5.40 14.97
CA GLN A 167 -8.17 -4.49 16.12
C GLN A 167 -8.01 -3.03 15.71
N ILE A 168 -7.09 -2.73 14.80
CA ILE A 168 -6.94 -1.38 14.23
C ILE A 168 -8.23 -0.99 13.51
N LEU A 169 -8.73 -1.83 12.61
CA LEU A 169 -9.97 -1.58 11.87
C LEU A 169 -11.15 -1.36 12.84
N ALA A 170 -11.31 -2.20 13.86
CA ALA A 170 -12.35 -2.03 14.87
C ALA A 170 -12.23 -0.72 15.67
N GLY A 171 -11.03 -0.18 15.85
CA GLY A 171 -10.79 1.11 16.50
C GLY A 171 -11.11 2.33 15.65
N PHE A 172 -11.07 2.20 14.32
CA PHE A 172 -11.31 3.29 13.38
C PHE A 172 -12.69 3.25 12.72
N LEU A 173 -13.28 2.06 12.58
CA LEU A 173 -14.55 1.87 11.88
C LEU A 173 -15.73 2.02 12.84
N VAL A 174 -16.74 2.78 12.40
CA VAL A 174 -18.01 2.96 13.12
C VAL A 174 -19.12 2.36 12.25
N GLN A 175 -19.91 1.45 12.80
CA GLN A 175 -21.10 0.96 12.11
C GLN A 175 -22.13 2.08 11.98
N GLN A 176 -22.65 2.29 10.78
CA GLN A 176 -23.82 3.15 10.61
C GLN A 176 -25.05 2.44 11.20
N PRO A 177 -25.84 3.13 12.04
CA PRO A 177 -27.13 2.59 12.46
C PRO A 177 -27.98 2.33 11.21
N ALA A 178 -28.61 1.14 11.13
CA ALA A 178 -29.53 0.81 10.06
C ALA A 178 -30.55 1.97 9.92
N GLN A 179 -30.71 2.53 8.73
CA GLN A 179 -31.76 3.50 8.46
C GLN A 179 -33.09 2.78 8.69
N ILE A 180 -33.71 3.08 9.82
CA ILE A 180 -35.10 2.65 10.09
C ILE A 180 -35.93 3.39 9.05
N GLY A 181 -36.33 2.65 8.00
CA GLY A 181 -37.21 3.19 6.97
C GLY A 181 -38.47 3.71 7.63
N THR A 182 -38.66 5.02 7.61
CA THR A 182 -39.95 5.64 7.89
C THR A 182 -40.96 5.10 6.88
N LYS A 183 -41.70 4.05 7.28
CA LYS A 183 -42.92 3.68 6.57
C LYS A 183 -43.83 4.89 6.65
N ASN A 184 -44.01 5.57 5.52
CA ASN A 184 -45.09 6.53 5.35
C ASN A 184 -46.41 5.75 5.59
N VAL A 185 -47.02 6.05 6.72
CA VAL A 185 -48.42 5.71 6.99
C VAL A 185 -49.22 6.75 6.25
N SER A 186 -49.83 6.33 5.16
CA SER A 186 -50.89 7.05 4.46
C SER A 186 -52.23 6.63 5.03
#